data_0f902852590b2c461142dcba454fac2e
#
_entry.id   0f902852590b2c461142dcba454fac2e
#
_cell.length_a   1.000
_cell.length_b   1.000
_cell.length_c   1.000
_cell.angle_alpha   90.00
_cell.angle_beta   90.00
_cell.angle_gamma   90.00
#
_symmetry.space_group_name_H-M   'P 1'
#
loop_
_entity.id
_entity.type
_entity.pdbx_description
1 polymer ?
#
loop_
_entity_poly.entity_id
_entity_poly.type
_entity_poly.pdbx_seq_one_letter_code
_entity_poly.pdbx_strand_id
1 'polypeptide(L)'
;MEQNTHRLPLIGEKAPAFEAETTQGRISFPNDFKGKWVVFFSHPADFTPVCTTEFMTFASMMPEFEKLNCKLLGLSIDSTYSHIAWLRTIREKIEYKGMKNVEVTFPVISDLTMEVSKAFGMLQPSASSTQAVRAVFMIDPDAVVRAILYYPLSNGRNVDEIMRLLVAMQMSDSSKVATPANWRLGDDVIIPPPGSCGTAKERVEKPAEGTKVLDWFMVMKKCPKQRS
;
A
#
# COMPACT_ATOMS: atom_id res chain seq x y z
N MET A 1 -27.06 -6.21 -23.56
CA MET A 1 -26.20 -6.85 -22.56
C MET A 1 -25.10 -5.85 -22.26
N GLU A 2 -25.22 -5.09 -21.19
CA GLU A 2 -24.12 -4.24 -20.70
C GLU A 2 -22.98 -5.18 -20.31
N GLN A 3 -21.88 -5.09 -21.04
CA GLN A 3 -20.62 -5.67 -20.60
C GLN A 3 -20.22 -4.89 -19.34
N ASN A 4 -20.50 -5.47 -18.19
CA ASN A 4 -19.98 -5.01 -16.91
C ASN A 4 -18.47 -5.29 -16.93
N THR A 5 -17.74 -4.45 -17.64
CA THR A 5 -16.28 -4.48 -17.66
C THR A 5 -15.82 -4.01 -16.31
N HIS A 6 -15.57 -4.95 -15.38
CA HIS A 6 -14.87 -4.66 -14.14
C HIS A 6 -13.48 -4.08 -14.49
N ARG A 7 -13.43 -2.76 -14.53
CA ARG A 7 -12.20 -2.04 -14.79
C ARG A 7 -11.42 -1.92 -13.50
N LEU A 8 -10.13 -2.24 -13.56
CA LEU A 8 -9.16 -1.94 -12.52
C LEU A 8 -9.31 -0.47 -12.04
N PRO A 9 -9.42 -0.18 -10.74
CA PRO A 9 -9.42 1.18 -10.24
C PRO A 9 -8.08 1.86 -10.56
N LEU A 10 -8.13 3.10 -11.02
CA LEU A 10 -6.94 3.88 -11.37
C LEU A 10 -6.47 4.75 -10.21
N ILE A 11 -5.21 5.18 -10.27
CA ILE A 11 -4.65 6.15 -9.33
C ILE A 11 -5.46 7.46 -9.41
N GLY A 12 -5.88 7.98 -8.24
CA GLY A 12 -6.74 9.15 -8.13
C GLY A 12 -8.24 8.85 -8.08
N GLU A 13 -8.66 7.62 -8.34
CA GLU A 13 -10.06 7.20 -8.23
C GLU A 13 -10.39 6.68 -6.81
N LYS A 14 -11.66 6.73 -6.44
CA LYS A 14 -12.14 6.06 -5.24
C LYS A 14 -11.99 4.56 -5.39
N ALA A 15 -11.45 3.92 -4.37
CA ALA A 15 -11.40 2.47 -4.31
C ALA A 15 -12.82 1.87 -4.28
N PRO A 16 -13.06 0.76 -4.97
CA PRO A 16 -14.36 0.07 -4.94
C PRO A 16 -14.80 -0.26 -3.51
N ALA A 17 -16.06 0.02 -3.20
CA ALA A 17 -16.65 -0.35 -1.93
C ALA A 17 -17.07 -1.82 -1.94
N PHE A 18 -16.94 -2.51 -0.81
CA PHE A 18 -17.35 -3.90 -0.64
C PHE A 18 -17.63 -4.25 0.81
N GLU A 19 -18.33 -5.34 1.02
CA GLU A 19 -18.44 -6.02 2.31
C GLU A 19 -17.83 -7.42 2.17
N ALA A 20 -17.12 -7.89 3.17
CA ALA A 20 -16.47 -9.20 3.11
C ALA A 20 -16.30 -9.83 4.49
N GLU A 21 -16.30 -11.17 4.52
CA GLU A 21 -15.90 -11.96 5.67
C GLU A 21 -14.38 -12.01 5.77
N THR A 22 -13.85 -11.88 6.98
CA THR A 22 -12.42 -11.93 7.24
C THR A 22 -12.08 -12.80 8.45
N THR A 23 -10.81 -13.01 8.69
CA THR A 23 -10.30 -13.67 9.92
C THR A 23 -10.62 -12.90 11.21
N GLN A 24 -11.03 -11.64 11.12
CA GLN A 24 -11.37 -10.77 12.24
C GLN A 24 -12.88 -10.41 12.29
N GLY A 25 -13.71 -11.14 11.54
CA GLY A 25 -15.13 -10.88 11.37
C GLY A 25 -15.45 -10.11 10.08
N ARG A 26 -16.72 -9.75 9.91
CA ARG A 26 -17.20 -9.03 8.72
C ARG A 26 -16.73 -7.59 8.73
N ILE A 27 -16.33 -7.10 7.58
CA ILE A 27 -15.90 -5.71 7.37
C ILE A 27 -16.73 -5.04 6.27
N SER A 28 -16.85 -3.70 6.35
CA SER A 28 -17.40 -2.82 5.32
C SER A 28 -16.33 -1.82 4.88
N PHE A 29 -15.79 -2.01 3.67
CA PHE A 29 -14.83 -1.08 3.09
C PHE A 29 -15.54 -0.05 2.21
N PRO A 30 -15.23 1.23 2.30
CA PRO A 30 -14.21 1.87 3.13
C PRO A 30 -14.67 2.30 4.53
N ASN A 31 -15.90 2.00 4.95
CA ASN A 31 -16.52 2.55 6.14
C ASN A 31 -15.72 2.29 7.43
N ASP A 32 -15.22 1.06 7.62
CA ASP A 32 -14.48 0.67 8.82
C ASP A 32 -13.04 1.21 8.82
N PHE A 33 -12.60 1.80 7.70
CA PHE A 33 -11.24 2.31 7.50
C PHE A 33 -11.19 3.83 7.34
N LYS A 34 -12.29 4.56 7.58
CA LYS A 34 -12.35 6.02 7.44
C LYS A 34 -11.24 6.71 8.22
N GLY A 35 -10.58 7.67 7.58
CA GLY A 35 -9.50 8.44 8.20
C GLY A 35 -8.18 7.69 8.36
N LYS A 36 -8.06 6.47 7.82
CA LYS A 36 -6.86 5.64 7.85
C LYS A 36 -6.31 5.43 6.45
N TRP A 37 -4.99 5.36 6.34
CA TRP A 37 -4.37 4.74 5.19
C TRP A 37 -4.63 3.24 5.22
N VAL A 38 -4.73 2.64 4.05
CA VAL A 38 -4.90 1.19 3.91
C VAL A 38 -3.90 0.66 2.89
N VAL A 39 -3.11 -0.32 3.30
CA VAL A 39 -2.36 -1.19 2.40
C VAL A 39 -3.19 -2.44 2.18
N PHE A 40 -3.93 -2.46 1.09
CA PHE A 40 -4.78 -3.58 0.69
C PHE A 40 -4.02 -4.45 -0.30
N PHE A 41 -3.82 -5.72 0.04
CA PHE A 41 -3.01 -6.61 -0.78
C PHE A 41 -3.62 -7.99 -0.95
N SER A 42 -3.43 -8.56 -2.13
CA SER A 42 -3.83 -9.95 -2.40
C SER A 42 -2.64 -10.91 -2.36
N HIS A 43 -2.91 -12.17 -2.09
CA HIS A 43 -1.95 -13.27 -2.21
C HIS A 43 -2.58 -14.44 -2.97
N PRO A 44 -1.78 -15.27 -3.66
CA PRO A 44 -2.28 -16.33 -4.51
C PRO A 44 -3.04 -17.44 -3.77
N ALA A 45 -2.48 -17.97 -2.69
CA ALA A 45 -3.10 -19.03 -1.90
C ALA A 45 -2.44 -19.18 -0.53
N ASP A 46 -3.23 -19.62 0.44
CA ASP A 46 -2.74 -20.08 1.74
C ASP A 46 -1.78 -21.27 1.60
N PHE A 47 -1.03 -21.55 2.65
CA PHE A 47 -0.09 -22.67 2.72
C PHE A 47 0.97 -22.69 1.60
N THR A 48 1.28 -21.52 1.01
CA THR A 48 2.35 -21.40 0.01
C THR A 48 3.58 -20.69 0.59
N PRO A 49 4.80 -21.08 0.18
CA PRO A 49 6.03 -20.58 0.82
C PRO A 49 6.19 -19.07 0.72
N VAL A 50 6.03 -18.50 -0.48
CA VAL A 50 6.20 -17.05 -0.70
C VAL A 50 5.18 -16.24 0.09
N CYS A 51 3.89 -16.63 0.06
CA CYS A 51 2.85 -15.95 0.83
C CYS A 51 3.13 -16.00 2.33
N THR A 52 3.64 -17.14 2.82
CA THR A 52 4.02 -17.30 4.23
C THR A 52 5.10 -16.29 4.63
N THR A 53 6.15 -16.13 3.83
CA THR A 53 7.21 -15.14 4.12
C THR A 53 6.71 -13.70 4.08
N GLU A 54 5.78 -13.39 3.17
CA GLU A 54 5.16 -12.07 3.08
C GLU A 54 4.32 -11.75 4.31
N PHE A 55 3.45 -12.68 4.73
CA PHE A 55 2.60 -12.49 5.91
C PHE A 55 3.40 -12.34 7.19
N MET A 56 4.45 -13.11 7.37
CA MET A 56 5.37 -12.94 8.49
C MET A 56 6.03 -11.57 8.48
N THR A 57 6.46 -11.09 7.31
CA THR A 57 7.09 -9.77 7.17
C THR A 57 6.11 -8.65 7.44
N PHE A 58 4.91 -8.68 6.83
CA PHE A 58 3.88 -7.68 7.11
C PHE A 58 3.48 -7.64 8.59
N ALA A 59 3.29 -8.81 9.21
CA ALA A 59 2.91 -8.90 10.60
C ALA A 59 4.02 -8.38 11.53
N SER A 60 5.28 -8.65 11.24
CA SER A 60 6.40 -8.12 12.02
C SER A 60 6.53 -6.59 11.94
N MET A 61 6.05 -5.98 10.85
CA MET A 61 6.08 -4.54 10.62
C MET A 61 4.76 -3.83 11.01
N MET A 62 3.80 -4.53 11.59
CA MET A 62 2.52 -3.94 12.03
C MET A 62 2.69 -2.69 12.91
N PRO A 63 3.58 -2.68 13.93
CA PRO A 63 3.75 -1.49 14.77
C PRO A 63 4.18 -0.25 13.99
N GLU A 64 4.98 -0.41 12.93
CA GLU A 64 5.42 0.66 12.06
C GLU A 64 4.27 1.19 11.19
N PHE A 65 3.45 0.31 10.63
CA PHE A 65 2.23 0.72 9.90
C PHE A 65 1.25 1.45 10.82
N GLU A 66 1.05 1.00 12.02
CA GLU A 66 0.16 1.63 13.00
C GLU A 66 0.62 3.05 13.39
N LYS A 67 1.93 3.26 13.58
CA LYS A 67 2.51 4.60 13.80
C LYS A 67 2.24 5.57 12.65
N LEU A 68 2.09 5.05 11.44
CA LEU A 68 1.75 5.80 10.24
C LEU A 68 0.23 5.91 10.00
N ASN A 69 -0.59 5.59 11.00
CA ASN A 69 -2.05 5.56 10.87
C ASN A 69 -2.53 4.72 9.67
N CYS A 70 -1.85 3.60 9.41
CA CYS A 70 -2.10 2.71 8.28
C CYS A 70 -2.58 1.34 8.76
N LYS A 71 -3.60 0.81 8.11
CA LYS A 71 -4.12 -0.54 8.31
C LYS A 71 -3.67 -1.46 7.17
N LEU A 72 -3.37 -2.70 7.51
CA LEU A 72 -3.13 -3.77 6.56
C LEU A 72 -4.42 -4.56 6.34
N LEU A 73 -4.68 -4.95 5.11
CA LEU A 73 -5.83 -5.76 4.73
C LEU A 73 -5.39 -6.78 3.68
N GLY A 74 -5.38 -8.04 4.05
CA GLY A 74 -5.03 -9.15 3.15
C GLY A 74 -6.25 -9.70 2.43
N LEU A 75 -6.04 -10.35 1.27
CA LEU A 75 -7.09 -11.04 0.52
C LEU A 75 -6.54 -12.25 -0.21
N SER A 76 -7.27 -13.34 -0.19
CA SER A 76 -7.20 -14.40 -1.21
C SER A 76 -8.57 -15.00 -1.47
N ILE A 77 -8.62 -15.93 -2.43
CA ILE A 77 -9.83 -16.70 -2.75
C ILE A 77 -10.04 -17.91 -1.84
N ASP A 78 -9.17 -18.10 -0.85
CA ASP A 78 -9.33 -19.19 0.12
C ASP A 78 -10.44 -18.88 1.14
N SER A 79 -10.92 -19.92 1.83
CA SER A 79 -11.93 -19.77 2.86
C SER A 79 -11.38 -19.19 4.16
N THR A 80 -12.24 -18.57 4.96
CA THR A 80 -11.88 -18.09 6.30
C THR A 80 -11.28 -19.20 7.17
N TYR A 81 -11.78 -20.43 7.03
CA TYR A 81 -11.24 -21.58 7.77
C TYR A 81 -9.82 -21.94 7.32
N SER A 82 -9.52 -21.85 6.03
CA SER A 82 -8.17 -22.02 5.49
C SER A 82 -7.24 -20.96 6.07
N HIS A 83 -7.63 -19.68 6.01
CA HIS A 83 -6.86 -18.59 6.59
C HIS A 83 -6.54 -18.84 8.07
N ILE A 84 -7.53 -19.15 8.89
CA ILE A 84 -7.35 -19.41 10.32
C ILE A 84 -6.35 -20.54 10.56
N ALA A 85 -6.48 -21.64 9.83
CA ALA A 85 -5.59 -22.79 9.96
C ALA A 85 -4.16 -22.44 9.51
N TRP A 86 -4.01 -21.69 8.41
CA TRP A 86 -2.71 -21.27 7.91
C TRP A 86 -2.02 -20.26 8.84
N LEU A 87 -2.73 -19.22 9.32
CA LEU A 87 -2.18 -18.23 10.25
C LEU A 87 -1.73 -18.88 11.58
N ARG A 88 -2.50 -19.85 12.07
CA ARG A 88 -2.09 -20.66 13.21
C ARG A 88 -0.81 -21.44 12.91
N THR A 89 -0.69 -22.05 11.73
CA THR A 89 0.52 -22.78 11.32
C THR A 89 1.73 -21.85 11.24
N ILE A 90 1.57 -20.63 10.69
CA ILE A 90 2.62 -19.60 10.67
C ILE A 90 3.13 -19.35 12.08
N ARG A 91 2.23 -19.07 13.03
CA ARG A 91 2.60 -18.78 14.42
C ARG A 91 3.29 -19.95 15.11
N GLU A 92 2.77 -21.16 14.92
CA GLU A 92 3.19 -22.32 15.73
C GLU A 92 4.40 -23.08 15.15
N LYS A 93 4.65 -22.99 13.84
CA LYS A 93 5.58 -23.90 13.15
C LYS A 93 6.60 -23.23 12.25
N ILE A 94 6.38 -21.98 11.85
CA ILE A 94 7.26 -21.38 10.86
C ILE A 94 8.25 -20.43 11.51
N GLU A 95 9.52 -20.61 11.11
CA GLU A 95 10.60 -19.67 11.39
C GLU A 95 11.22 -19.20 10.07
N TYR A 96 11.39 -17.88 9.91
CA TYR A 96 11.95 -17.28 8.71
C TYR A 96 12.76 -16.02 9.07
N LYS A 97 14.02 -15.95 8.67
CA LYS A 97 14.93 -14.81 8.94
C LYS A 97 14.92 -14.37 10.42
N GLY A 98 14.91 -15.33 11.34
CA GLY A 98 14.88 -15.08 12.77
C GLY A 98 13.50 -14.66 13.33
N MET A 99 12.51 -14.46 12.48
CA MET A 99 11.10 -14.28 12.90
C MET A 99 10.50 -15.63 13.30
N LYS A 100 9.94 -15.73 14.49
CA LYS A 100 9.23 -16.91 15.02
C LYS A 100 8.08 -16.49 15.89
N ASN A 101 7.11 -17.36 16.06
CA ASN A 101 5.88 -17.08 16.81
C ASN A 101 5.14 -15.83 16.31
N VAL A 102 5.21 -15.57 15.00
CA VAL A 102 4.63 -14.38 14.38
C VAL A 102 3.11 -14.51 14.39
N GLU A 103 2.44 -13.58 15.03
CA GLU A 103 0.99 -13.48 15.04
C GLU A 103 0.52 -12.48 13.98
N VAL A 104 -0.31 -12.94 13.05
CA VAL A 104 -0.93 -12.08 12.04
C VAL A 104 -2.23 -11.51 12.62
N THR A 105 -2.23 -10.23 12.94
CA THR A 105 -3.35 -9.53 13.59
C THR A 105 -4.18 -8.68 12.65
N PHE A 106 -3.76 -8.48 11.41
CA PHE A 106 -4.56 -7.79 10.41
C PHE A 106 -5.60 -8.73 9.78
N PRO A 107 -6.78 -8.22 9.35
CA PRO A 107 -7.82 -9.02 8.72
C PRO A 107 -7.38 -9.57 7.35
N VAL A 108 -7.77 -10.80 7.06
CA VAL A 108 -7.59 -11.47 5.77
C VAL A 108 -8.95 -11.83 5.20
N ILE A 109 -9.26 -11.26 4.04
CA ILE A 109 -10.54 -11.43 3.35
C ILE A 109 -10.59 -12.80 2.68
N SER A 110 -11.70 -13.50 2.89
CA SER A 110 -12.09 -14.73 2.18
C SER A 110 -12.97 -14.36 0.97
N ASP A 111 -12.36 -14.22 -0.20
CA ASP A 111 -13.03 -13.79 -1.43
C ASP A 111 -13.41 -15.00 -2.33
N LEU A 112 -14.14 -15.97 -1.77
CA LEU A 112 -14.55 -17.21 -2.47
C LEU A 112 -15.31 -16.96 -3.77
N THR A 113 -16.07 -15.87 -3.85
CA THR A 113 -16.83 -15.47 -5.05
C THR A 113 -16.00 -14.70 -6.06
N MET A 114 -14.78 -14.31 -5.68
CA MET A 114 -13.88 -13.49 -6.47
C MET A 114 -14.44 -12.10 -6.83
N GLU A 115 -15.43 -11.60 -6.12
CA GLU A 115 -16.06 -10.32 -6.40
C GLU A 115 -15.12 -9.15 -6.08
N VAL A 116 -14.47 -9.18 -4.93
CA VAL A 116 -13.51 -8.16 -4.52
C VAL A 116 -12.26 -8.22 -5.41
N SER A 117 -11.73 -9.41 -5.67
CA SER A 117 -10.60 -9.63 -6.57
C SER A 117 -10.86 -9.09 -7.98
N LYS A 118 -12.06 -9.28 -8.51
CA LYS A 118 -12.48 -8.74 -9.83
C LYS A 118 -12.59 -7.23 -9.80
N ALA A 119 -13.23 -6.66 -8.76
CA ALA A 119 -13.43 -5.22 -8.63
C ALA A 119 -12.08 -4.45 -8.56
N PHE A 120 -11.05 -5.07 -8.00
CA PHE A 120 -9.70 -4.51 -7.90
C PHE A 120 -8.74 -4.98 -9.01
N GLY A 121 -9.20 -5.77 -9.99
CA GLY A 121 -8.35 -6.29 -11.07
C GLY A 121 -7.20 -7.18 -10.59
N MET A 122 -7.39 -7.85 -9.46
CA MET A 122 -6.39 -8.77 -8.88
C MET A 122 -6.35 -10.13 -9.58
N LEU A 123 -7.38 -10.45 -10.38
CA LEU A 123 -7.41 -11.65 -11.22
C LEU A 123 -6.84 -11.30 -12.59
N GLN A 124 -5.76 -11.97 -12.95
CA GLN A 124 -5.09 -11.79 -14.23
C GLN A 124 -5.05 -13.13 -14.98
N PRO A 125 -5.98 -13.39 -15.92
CA PRO A 125 -6.16 -14.70 -16.54
C PRO A 125 -4.90 -15.28 -17.18
N SER A 126 -4.02 -14.43 -17.72
CA SER A 126 -2.75 -14.87 -18.29
C SER A 126 -1.72 -15.33 -17.23
N ALA A 127 -1.89 -14.92 -15.98
CA ALA A 127 -1.02 -15.35 -14.87
C ALA A 127 -1.63 -16.53 -14.12
N SER A 128 -2.95 -16.48 -13.83
CA SER A 128 -3.72 -17.55 -13.22
C SER A 128 -5.21 -17.29 -13.42
N SER A 129 -5.96 -18.32 -13.75
CA SER A 129 -7.43 -18.26 -13.89
C SER A 129 -8.16 -18.43 -12.55
N THR A 130 -7.46 -18.92 -11.52
CA THR A 130 -8.07 -19.35 -10.25
C THR A 130 -7.42 -18.74 -9.01
N GLN A 131 -6.46 -17.83 -9.17
CA GLN A 131 -5.74 -17.22 -8.05
C GLN A 131 -5.55 -15.72 -8.31
N ALA A 132 -5.65 -14.91 -7.25
CA ALA A 132 -5.25 -13.52 -7.32
C ALA A 132 -3.73 -13.41 -7.47
N VAL A 133 -3.26 -12.45 -8.26
CA VAL A 133 -1.84 -12.10 -8.31
C VAL A 133 -1.43 -11.36 -7.02
N ARG A 134 -0.13 -11.09 -6.85
CA ARG A 134 0.36 -10.31 -5.70
C ARG A 134 0.19 -8.82 -5.96
N ALA A 135 -1.02 -8.32 -5.83
CA ALA A 135 -1.32 -6.90 -5.95
C ALA A 135 -1.16 -6.19 -4.60
N VAL A 136 -0.84 -4.90 -4.64
CA VAL A 136 -0.89 -3.97 -3.51
C VAL A 136 -1.59 -2.71 -3.97
N PHE A 137 -2.61 -2.29 -3.27
CA PHE A 137 -3.28 -1.01 -3.42
C PHE A 137 -2.99 -0.17 -2.18
N MET A 138 -2.41 0.99 -2.39
CA MET A 138 -2.20 1.98 -1.33
C MET A 138 -3.33 3.00 -1.41
N ILE A 139 -4.17 3.03 -0.38
CA ILE A 139 -5.41 3.78 -0.35
C ILE A 139 -5.33 4.81 0.77
N ASP A 140 -5.65 6.06 0.48
CA ASP A 140 -5.56 7.15 1.44
C ASP A 140 -6.79 7.23 2.38
N PRO A 141 -6.77 8.12 3.40
CA PRO A 141 -7.86 8.29 4.36
C PRO A 141 -9.22 8.66 3.75
N ASP A 142 -9.22 9.19 2.53
CA ASP A 142 -10.41 9.52 1.76
C ASP A 142 -10.86 8.39 0.82
N ALA A 143 -10.29 7.20 0.99
CA ALA A 143 -10.51 6.01 0.15
C ALA A 143 -10.12 6.22 -1.33
N VAL A 144 -9.13 7.05 -1.62
CA VAL A 144 -8.60 7.25 -2.98
C VAL A 144 -7.38 6.33 -3.19
N VAL A 145 -7.33 5.66 -4.33
CA VAL A 145 -6.17 4.84 -4.73
C VAL A 145 -5.00 5.76 -5.07
N ARG A 146 -3.89 5.61 -4.37
CA ARG A 146 -2.70 6.47 -4.51
C ARG A 146 -1.54 5.80 -5.23
N ALA A 147 -1.40 4.50 -5.07
CA ALA A 147 -0.39 3.70 -5.77
C ALA A 147 -0.88 2.26 -5.93
N ILE A 148 -0.40 1.60 -6.97
CA ILE A 148 -0.72 0.20 -7.27
C ILE A 148 0.58 -0.49 -7.65
N LEU A 149 0.84 -1.66 -7.03
CA LEU A 149 1.98 -2.50 -7.38
C LEU A 149 1.48 -3.90 -7.72
N TYR A 150 2.02 -4.48 -8.77
CA TYR A 150 1.75 -5.86 -9.17
C TYR A 150 3.05 -6.65 -9.24
N TYR A 151 3.02 -7.82 -8.66
CA TYR A 151 4.14 -8.77 -8.66
C TYR A 151 3.71 -10.11 -9.25
N PRO A 152 4.58 -10.81 -9.99
CA PRO A 152 4.29 -12.15 -10.43
C PRO A 152 4.18 -13.13 -9.27
N LEU A 153 3.52 -14.26 -9.49
CA LEU A 153 3.23 -15.25 -8.45
C LEU A 153 4.48 -15.78 -7.73
N SER A 154 5.59 -15.88 -8.44
CA SER A 154 6.87 -16.42 -7.94
C SER A 154 7.70 -15.46 -7.09
N ASN A 155 7.37 -14.17 -7.08
CA ASN A 155 8.22 -13.14 -6.49
C ASN A 155 7.53 -12.48 -5.28
N GLY A 156 8.10 -12.67 -4.09
CA GLY A 156 7.67 -11.98 -2.88
C GLY A 156 7.88 -10.46 -2.97
N ARG A 157 6.98 -9.71 -2.35
CA ARG A 157 7.00 -8.25 -2.34
C ARG A 157 8.10 -7.71 -1.44
N ASN A 158 8.61 -6.54 -1.80
CA ASN A 158 9.48 -5.76 -0.92
C ASN A 158 8.62 -4.91 0.02
N VAL A 159 8.44 -5.35 1.27
CA VAL A 159 7.60 -4.66 2.25
C VAL A 159 8.24 -3.36 2.72
N ASP A 160 9.58 -3.27 2.73
CA ASP A 160 10.30 -2.02 3.03
C ASP A 160 9.98 -0.94 1.99
N GLU A 161 9.87 -1.32 0.69
CA GLU A 161 9.50 -0.38 -0.36
C GLU A 161 8.02 0.07 -0.24
N ILE A 162 7.12 -0.83 0.15
CA ILE A 162 5.72 -0.47 0.44
C ILE A 162 5.67 0.55 1.58
N MET A 163 6.42 0.32 2.64
CA MET A 163 6.55 1.24 3.78
C MET A 163 7.16 2.58 3.35
N ARG A 164 8.28 2.55 2.60
CA ARG A 164 8.94 3.75 2.08
C ARG A 164 7.98 4.61 1.24
N LEU A 165 7.21 3.96 0.36
CA LEU A 165 6.26 4.65 -0.51
C LEU A 165 5.10 5.27 0.29
N LEU A 166 4.59 4.58 1.32
CA LEU A 166 3.59 5.11 2.24
C LEU A 166 4.08 6.40 2.92
N VAL A 167 5.29 6.36 3.49
CA VAL A 167 5.91 7.52 4.14
C VAL A 167 6.11 8.67 3.15
N ALA A 168 6.55 8.38 1.92
CA ALA A 168 6.74 9.38 0.88
C ALA A 168 5.42 10.08 0.48
N MET A 169 4.33 9.31 0.33
CA MET A 169 3.01 9.89 0.02
C MET A 169 2.48 10.75 1.17
N GLN A 170 2.62 10.29 2.41
CA GLN A 170 2.23 11.08 3.59
C GLN A 170 3.04 12.37 3.71
N MET A 171 4.34 12.32 3.43
CA MET A 171 5.20 13.51 3.41
C MET A 171 4.75 14.51 2.34
N SER A 172 4.47 14.02 1.14
CA SER A 172 4.01 14.89 0.04
C SER A 172 2.67 15.55 0.37
N ASP A 173 1.73 14.81 0.97
CA ASP A 173 0.42 15.32 1.32
C ASP A 173 0.47 16.34 2.46
N SER A 174 1.21 16.04 3.53
CA SER A 174 1.26 16.89 4.73
C SER A 174 2.06 18.17 4.52
N SER A 175 3.12 18.11 3.72
CA SER A 175 4.08 19.22 3.57
C SER A 175 4.01 19.91 2.22
N LYS A 176 3.12 19.47 1.31
CA LYS A 176 2.96 20.00 -0.06
C LYS A 176 4.29 20.05 -0.82
N VAL A 177 5.04 18.95 -0.76
CA VAL A 177 6.34 18.74 -1.41
C VAL A 177 6.29 17.54 -2.33
N ALA A 178 7.32 17.37 -3.16
CA ALA A 178 7.57 16.15 -3.89
C ALA A 178 8.80 15.43 -3.32
N THR A 179 8.80 14.11 -3.37
CA THR A 179 9.94 13.29 -2.97
C THR A 179 10.74 12.88 -4.21
N PRO A 180 12.07 13.08 -4.24
CA PRO A 180 12.90 12.65 -5.36
C PRO A 180 12.99 11.12 -5.48
N ALA A 181 13.60 10.64 -6.55
CA ALA A 181 13.87 9.22 -6.74
C ALA A 181 14.64 8.63 -5.55
N ASN A 182 14.25 7.43 -5.12
CA ASN A 182 14.85 6.70 -3.98
C ASN A 182 14.78 7.41 -2.62
N TRP A 183 13.97 8.46 -2.52
CA TRP A 183 13.82 9.23 -1.28
C TRP A 183 13.50 8.35 -0.07
N ARG A 184 14.14 8.65 1.04
CA ARG A 184 13.89 8.09 2.37
C ARG A 184 13.64 9.20 3.37
N LEU A 185 12.94 8.89 4.45
CA LEU A 185 12.68 9.86 5.52
C LEU A 185 14.01 10.46 6.03
N GLY A 186 14.08 11.80 6.00
CA GLY A 186 15.28 12.55 6.34
C GLY A 186 16.03 13.13 5.13
N ASP A 187 15.82 12.57 3.95
CA ASP A 187 16.38 13.11 2.71
C ASP A 187 15.71 14.44 2.33
N ASP A 188 16.44 15.29 1.60
CA ASP A 188 15.89 16.55 1.10
C ASP A 188 14.67 16.30 0.18
N VAL A 189 13.70 17.21 0.22
CA VAL A 189 12.47 17.16 -0.58
C VAL A 189 12.48 18.26 -1.65
N ILE A 190 11.68 18.07 -2.69
CA ILE A 190 11.55 19.01 -3.81
C ILE A 190 10.36 19.95 -3.55
N ILE A 191 10.59 21.25 -3.72
CA ILE A 191 9.51 22.23 -3.77
C ILE A 191 8.91 22.18 -5.18
N PRO A 192 7.59 21.96 -5.33
CA PRO A 192 6.96 21.89 -6.65
C PRO A 192 7.30 23.10 -7.51
N PRO A 193 7.47 22.92 -8.85
CA PRO A 193 7.85 24.01 -9.73
C PRO A 193 6.77 25.11 -9.78
N PRO A 194 7.17 26.36 -10.04
CA PRO A 194 6.23 27.47 -10.11
C PRO A 194 5.42 27.43 -11.40
N GLY A 195 4.19 27.93 -11.34
CA GLY A 195 3.26 27.98 -12.48
C GLY A 195 3.39 29.19 -13.41
N SER A 196 4.40 30.07 -13.23
CA SER A 196 4.59 31.25 -14.07
C SER A 196 6.06 31.60 -14.27
N CYS A 197 6.36 32.29 -15.38
CA CYS A 197 7.71 32.78 -15.70
C CYS A 197 8.23 33.78 -14.64
N GLY A 198 7.37 34.65 -14.11
CA GLY A 198 7.74 35.62 -13.08
C GLY A 198 8.21 34.95 -11.81
N THR A 199 7.41 34.00 -11.30
CA THR A 199 7.76 33.21 -10.11
C THR A 199 9.01 32.34 -10.33
N ALA A 200 9.18 31.80 -11.55
CA ALA A 200 10.37 31.03 -11.90
C ALA A 200 11.64 31.91 -11.83
N LYS A 201 11.59 33.11 -12.39
CA LYS A 201 12.69 34.08 -12.34
C LYS A 201 13.00 34.50 -10.90
N GLU A 202 11.98 34.87 -10.13
CA GLU A 202 12.13 35.28 -8.74
C GLU A 202 12.78 34.16 -7.88
N ARG A 203 12.41 32.90 -8.12
CA ARG A 203 12.95 31.74 -7.38
C ARG A 203 14.46 31.57 -7.55
N VAL A 204 15.01 31.96 -8.73
CA VAL A 204 16.45 31.92 -9.00
C VAL A 204 17.14 33.17 -8.47
N GLU A 205 16.56 34.36 -8.69
CA GLU A 205 17.14 35.64 -8.32
C GLU A 205 17.09 35.93 -6.81
N LYS A 206 16.03 35.43 -6.15
CA LYS A 206 15.76 35.63 -4.71
C LYS A 206 15.36 34.32 -4.04
N PRO A 207 16.29 33.36 -3.90
CA PRO A 207 15.95 32.06 -3.31
C PRO A 207 15.46 32.22 -1.87
N ALA A 208 14.44 31.43 -1.50
CA ALA A 208 13.95 31.41 -0.13
C ALA A 208 15.01 30.82 0.80
N GLU A 209 15.06 31.35 2.03
CA GLU A 209 16.00 30.88 3.06
C GLU A 209 15.81 29.36 3.31
N GLY A 210 16.91 28.64 3.51
CA GLY A 210 16.91 27.21 3.75
C GLY A 210 16.63 26.34 2.52
N THR A 211 16.62 26.94 1.32
CA THR A 211 16.46 26.21 0.06
C THR A 211 17.79 26.09 -0.69
N LYS A 212 17.92 25.00 -1.45
CA LYS A 212 18.99 24.75 -2.41
C LYS A 212 18.40 24.84 -3.82
N VAL A 213 18.71 25.92 -4.52
CA VAL A 213 18.28 26.14 -5.90
C VAL A 213 19.31 25.52 -6.84
N LEU A 214 18.92 24.52 -7.60
CA LEU A 214 19.71 23.94 -8.69
C LEU A 214 19.34 24.60 -10.02
N ASP A 215 18.05 24.86 -10.20
CA ASP A 215 17.45 25.62 -11.29
C ASP A 215 16.04 26.05 -10.87
N TRP A 216 15.37 26.92 -11.65
CA TRP A 216 14.02 27.42 -11.36
C TRP A 216 12.99 26.32 -11.11
N PHE A 217 13.13 25.17 -11.80
CA PHE A 217 12.23 23.99 -11.66
C PHE A 217 12.69 22.99 -10.61
N MET A 218 13.95 23.04 -10.19
CA MET A 218 14.55 22.08 -9.27
C MET A 218 15.11 22.79 -8.03
N VAL A 219 14.22 22.96 -7.07
CA VAL A 219 14.55 23.58 -5.77
C VAL A 219 14.28 22.57 -4.67
N MET A 220 15.28 22.36 -3.84
CA MET A 220 15.22 21.41 -2.73
C MET A 220 15.23 22.15 -1.39
N LYS A 221 14.67 21.53 -0.37
CA LYS A 221 14.76 21.96 1.02
C LYS A 221 14.91 20.75 1.93
N LYS A 222 15.36 20.99 3.15
CA LYS A 222 15.43 19.97 4.18
C LYS A 222 14.04 19.31 4.40
N CYS A 223 14.06 18.01 4.65
CA CYS A 223 12.85 17.28 5.00
C CYS A 223 12.15 17.93 6.19
N PRO A 224 10.89 18.34 6.06
CA PRO A 224 10.10 18.79 7.20
C PRO A 224 10.01 17.69 8.26
N LYS A 225 9.95 18.08 9.52
CA LYS A 225 9.65 17.10 10.59
C LYS A 225 8.25 16.53 10.34
N GLN A 226 8.14 15.21 10.39
CA GLN A 226 6.85 14.56 10.32
C GLN A 226 5.99 15.08 11.48
N ARG A 227 4.80 15.60 11.18
CA ARG A 227 3.85 15.99 12.23
C ARG A 227 3.30 14.69 12.83
N SER A 228 3.55 14.50 14.11
CA SER A 228 2.97 13.43 14.94
C SER A 228 1.46 13.54 14.99
#